data_f0ed6396c548465f9537e6dcee77a44b
#
_entry.id   f0ed6396c548465f9537e6dcee77a44b
#
_cell.length_a   1.000
_cell.length_b   1.000
_cell.length_c   1.000
_cell.angle_alpha   90.00
_cell.angle_beta   90.00
_cell.angle_gamma   90.00
#
_symmetry.space_group_name_H-M   'P 1'
#
loop_
_entity.id
_entity.type
_entity.pdbx_description
1 polymer ?
#
loop_
_entity_poly.entity_id
_entity_poly.type
_entity_poly.pdbx_seq_one_letter_code
_entity_poly.pdbx_strand_id
1 'polypeptide(L)'
;MKKKIDKKKYKKALDFAYKTHFDQNRTDTKIPYFTHLVSVSNNVMEEGGTTDEAIGGLLHDAVEDQGGLKTLIKIRKLFGNNVAK
;
A
#
# COMPACT_ATOMS: atom_id res chain seq x y z
N MET A 1 16.25 3.61 -17.55
CA MET A 1 16.83 3.21 -16.25
C MET A 1 15.73 3.04 -15.23
N LYS A 2 15.77 1.95 -14.48
CA LYS A 2 14.79 1.73 -13.42
C LYS A 2 15.08 2.65 -12.24
N LYS A 3 14.05 3.25 -11.66
CA LYS A 3 14.16 4.06 -10.46
C LYS A 3 14.48 3.17 -9.26
N LYS A 4 15.32 3.67 -8.38
CA LYS A 4 15.68 2.95 -7.16
C LYS A 4 14.54 3.04 -6.14
N ILE A 5 14.16 1.90 -5.58
CA ILE A 5 13.12 1.86 -4.55
C ILE A 5 13.75 2.13 -3.19
N ASP A 6 13.13 3.03 -2.42
CA ASP A 6 13.50 3.28 -1.02
C ASP A 6 12.96 2.12 -0.17
N LYS A 7 13.83 1.17 0.13
CA LYS A 7 13.44 -0.06 0.82
C LYS A 7 12.94 0.18 2.24
N LYS A 8 13.47 1.15 2.94
CA LYS A 8 13.04 1.48 4.31
C LYS A 8 11.63 2.04 4.32
N LYS A 9 11.36 2.97 3.41
CA LYS A 9 10.04 3.56 3.28
C LYS A 9 9.02 2.50 2.84
N TYR A 10 9.41 1.66 1.89
CA TYR A 10 8.55 0.59 1.39
C TYR A 10 8.20 -0.41 2.49
N LYS A 11 9.19 -0.82 3.30
CA LYS A 11 8.94 -1.73 4.42
C LYS A 11 7.95 -1.15 5.42
N LYS A 12 8.07 0.14 5.71
CA LYS A 12 7.14 0.83 6.61
C LYS A 12 5.72 0.77 6.07
N ALA A 13 5.56 0.94 4.76
CA ALA A 13 4.26 0.84 4.11
C ALA A 13 3.72 -0.59 4.11
N LEU A 14 4.59 -1.59 3.91
CA LEU A 14 4.22 -3.00 4.02
C LEU A 14 3.66 -3.32 5.40
N ASP A 15 4.34 -2.88 6.45
CA ASP A 15 3.90 -3.09 7.83
C ASP A 15 2.55 -2.43 8.08
N PHE A 16 2.36 -1.22 7.57
CA PHE A 16 1.10 -0.50 7.70
C PHE A 16 -0.04 -1.25 6.99
N ALA A 17 0.19 -1.69 5.76
CA ALA A 17 -0.82 -2.42 4.98
C ALA A 17 -1.16 -3.76 5.65
N TYR A 18 -0.16 -4.46 6.16
CA TYR A 18 -0.37 -5.72 6.85
C TYR A 18 -1.27 -5.54 8.08
N LYS A 19 -0.98 -4.54 8.92
CA LYS A 19 -1.77 -4.27 10.11
C LYS A 19 -3.20 -3.83 9.78
N THR A 20 -3.34 -3.01 8.74
CA THR A 20 -4.64 -2.47 8.34
C THR A 20 -5.58 -3.57 7.84
N HIS A 21 -5.04 -4.52 7.08
CA HIS A 21 -5.83 -5.58 6.44
C HIS A 21 -5.63 -6.97 7.07
N PHE A 22 -5.12 -7.00 8.31
CA PHE A 22 -4.72 -8.25 8.96
C PHE A 22 -5.80 -9.33 8.93
N ASP A 23 -7.04 -8.96 9.23
CA ASP A 23 -8.15 -9.90 9.32
C ASP A 23 -8.96 -10.02 8.03
N GLN A 24 -8.57 -9.29 7.00
CA GLN A 24 -9.34 -9.24 5.76
C GLN A 24 -8.87 -10.29 4.77
N ASN A 25 -9.82 -11.08 4.26
CA ASN A 25 -9.57 -12.01 3.16
C ASN A 25 -10.21 -11.48 1.88
N ARG A 26 -9.76 -11.98 0.74
CA ARG A 26 -10.42 -11.70 -0.54
C ARG A 26 -11.80 -12.34 -0.53
N THR A 27 -12.75 -11.69 -1.18
CA THR A 27 -14.16 -12.12 -1.19
C THR A 27 -14.29 -13.62 -1.46
N ASP A 28 -15.04 -14.32 -0.58
CA ASP A 28 -15.35 -15.74 -0.69
C ASP A 28 -14.13 -16.67 -0.71
N THR A 29 -12.99 -16.22 -0.15
CA THR A 29 -11.77 -17.02 -0.07
C THR A 29 -11.16 -16.97 1.32
N LYS A 30 -10.16 -17.83 1.56
CA LYS A 30 -9.32 -17.76 2.75
C LYS A 30 -7.98 -17.08 2.45
N ILE A 31 -7.82 -16.48 1.28
CA ILE A 31 -6.59 -15.83 0.85
C ILE A 31 -6.51 -14.44 1.50
N PRO A 32 -5.44 -14.15 2.26
CA PRO A 32 -5.29 -12.84 2.89
C PRO A 32 -5.33 -11.70 1.88
N TYR A 33 -6.12 -10.69 2.14
CA TYR A 33 -6.26 -9.53 1.25
C TYR A 33 -4.91 -8.81 1.05
N PHE A 34 -4.07 -8.81 2.06
CA PHE A 34 -2.74 -8.22 2.02
C PHE A 34 -1.92 -8.72 0.82
N THR A 35 -2.01 -10.01 0.48
CA THR A 35 -1.23 -10.56 -0.64
C THR A 35 -1.64 -9.96 -1.97
N HIS A 36 -2.92 -9.60 -2.13
CA HIS A 36 -3.40 -8.91 -3.32
C HIS A 36 -2.75 -7.52 -3.43
N LEU A 37 -2.66 -6.80 -2.32
CA LEU A 37 -2.06 -5.47 -2.29
C LEU A 37 -0.58 -5.51 -2.66
N VAL A 38 0.14 -6.51 -2.15
CA VAL A 38 1.55 -6.70 -2.49
C VAL A 38 1.72 -6.98 -3.99
N SER A 39 0.82 -7.78 -4.56
CA SER A 39 0.84 -8.09 -5.99
C SER A 39 0.64 -6.83 -6.84
N VAL A 40 -0.32 -5.98 -6.49
CA VAL A 40 -0.56 -4.70 -7.18
C VAL A 40 0.69 -3.83 -7.11
N SER A 41 1.28 -3.71 -5.93
CA SER A 41 2.48 -2.90 -5.72
C SER A 41 3.67 -3.43 -6.49
N ASN A 42 3.84 -4.75 -6.53
CA ASN A 42 4.91 -5.40 -7.28
C ASN A 42 4.80 -5.09 -8.78
N ASN A 43 3.59 -5.12 -9.33
CA ASN A 43 3.37 -4.80 -10.75
C ASN A 43 3.78 -3.36 -11.05
N VAL A 44 3.47 -2.42 -10.14
CA VAL A 44 3.88 -1.02 -10.30
C VAL A 44 5.40 -0.91 -10.38
N MET A 45 6.12 -1.59 -9.48
CA MET A 45 7.58 -1.56 -9.47
C MET A 45 8.18 -2.20 -10.72
N GLU A 46 7.62 -3.31 -11.19
CA GLU A 46 8.10 -3.99 -12.40
C GLU A 46 7.93 -3.14 -13.65
N GLU A 47 6.92 -2.28 -13.67
CA GLU A 47 6.68 -1.34 -14.77
C GLU A 47 7.51 -0.05 -14.65
N GLY A 48 8.41 0.03 -13.66
CA GLY A 48 9.29 1.17 -13.48
C GLY A 48 8.73 2.30 -12.63
N GLY A 49 7.70 2.02 -11.85
CA GLY A 49 7.10 3.01 -10.97
C GLY A 49 8.02 3.44 -9.82
N THR A 50 7.74 4.61 -9.26
CA THR A 50 8.49 5.15 -8.13
C THR A 50 8.12 4.44 -6.82
N THR A 51 8.93 4.68 -5.77
CA THR A 51 8.61 4.21 -4.42
C THR A 51 7.21 4.67 -4.00
N ASP A 52 6.89 5.95 -4.20
CA ASP A 52 5.59 6.51 -3.80
C ASP A 52 4.45 5.88 -4.57
N GLU A 53 4.64 5.61 -5.87
CA GLU A 53 3.63 4.92 -6.67
C GLU A 53 3.40 3.48 -6.19
N ALA A 54 4.50 2.78 -5.85
CA ALA A 54 4.40 1.41 -5.31
C ALA A 54 3.69 1.38 -3.95
N ILE A 55 3.99 2.36 -3.09
CA ILE A 55 3.31 2.50 -1.80
C ILE A 55 1.84 2.84 -1.99
N GLY A 56 1.52 3.71 -2.96
CA GLY A 56 0.15 3.99 -3.32
C GLY A 56 -0.62 2.73 -3.69
N GLY A 57 0.02 1.84 -4.44
CA GLY A 57 -0.57 0.54 -4.79
C GLY A 57 -0.84 -0.35 -3.57
N LEU A 58 0.05 -0.32 -2.57
CA LEU A 58 -0.15 -1.06 -1.32
C LEU A 58 -1.32 -0.53 -0.50
N LEU A 59 -1.52 0.79 -0.51
CA LEU A 59 -2.42 1.46 0.44
C LEU A 59 -3.72 1.93 -0.19
N HIS A 60 -3.94 1.67 -1.48
CA HIS A 60 -5.06 2.25 -2.21
C HIS A 60 -6.45 1.91 -1.63
N ASP A 61 -6.59 0.73 -1.02
CA ASP A 61 -7.88 0.31 -0.45
C ASP A 61 -8.02 0.66 1.03
N ALA A 62 -6.95 1.09 1.70
CA ALA A 62 -7.00 1.36 3.13
C ALA A 62 -7.99 2.47 3.47
N VAL A 63 -8.05 3.51 2.65
CA VAL A 63 -8.94 4.65 2.88
C VAL A 63 -10.41 4.23 2.74
N GLU A 64 -10.74 3.47 1.69
CA GLU A 64 -12.12 3.06 1.45
C GLU A 64 -12.59 1.98 2.42
N ASP A 65 -11.73 1.00 2.69
CA ASP A 65 -12.12 -0.19 3.45
C ASP A 65 -11.89 -0.05 4.95
N GLN A 66 -10.94 0.78 5.37
CA GLN A 66 -10.45 0.78 6.75
C GLN A 66 -10.25 2.19 7.30
N GLY A 67 -11.32 2.95 7.45
CA GLY A 67 -11.28 4.18 8.21
C GLY A 67 -11.45 5.51 7.48
N GLY A 68 -11.61 5.49 6.17
CA GLY A 68 -11.93 6.70 5.41
C GLY A 68 -10.94 7.85 5.60
N LEU A 69 -11.45 9.04 5.90
CA LEU A 69 -10.63 10.26 6.02
C LEU A 69 -9.53 10.16 7.07
N LYS A 70 -9.80 9.50 8.19
CA LYS A 70 -8.79 9.33 9.25
C LYS A 70 -7.59 8.56 8.72
N THR A 71 -7.82 7.52 7.96
CA THR A 71 -6.76 6.70 7.37
C THR A 71 -5.99 7.51 6.33
N LEU A 72 -6.68 8.29 5.50
CA LEU A 72 -6.03 9.15 4.51
C LEU A 72 -5.08 10.15 5.17
N ILE A 73 -5.52 10.80 6.25
CA ILE A 73 -4.69 11.74 7.01
C ILE A 73 -3.46 11.04 7.57
N LYS A 74 -3.64 9.83 8.12
CA LYS A 74 -2.55 9.04 8.67
C LYS A 74 -1.53 8.65 7.60
N ILE A 75 -1.99 8.23 6.43
CA ILE A 75 -1.12 7.88 5.30
C ILE A 75 -0.31 9.11 4.86
N ARG A 76 -0.97 10.26 4.77
CA ARG A 76 -0.30 11.51 4.38
C ARG A 76 0.80 11.88 5.37
N LYS A 77 0.55 11.73 6.66
CA LYS A 77 1.53 12.01 7.71
C LYS A 77 2.73 11.05 7.64
N LEU A 78 2.47 9.76 7.41
CA LEU A 78 3.50 8.73 7.44
C LEU A 78 4.32 8.67 6.16
N PHE A 79 3.69 8.91 5.01
CA PHE A 79 4.29 8.62 3.69
C PHE A 79 4.33 9.81 2.75
N GLY A 80 3.72 10.92 3.11
CA GLY A 80 3.73 12.15 2.32
C GLY A 80 2.52 12.30 1.39
N ASN A 81 2.40 13.50 0.81
CA ASN A 81 1.24 13.85 -0.02
C ASN A 81 1.17 13.07 -1.33
N ASN A 82 2.31 12.72 -1.91
CA ASN A 82 2.34 12.00 -3.19
C ASN A 82 1.71 10.61 -3.09
N VAL A 83 1.85 9.96 -1.94
CA VAL A 83 1.25 8.66 -1.69
C VAL A 83 -0.25 8.77 -1.45
N ALA A 84 -0.68 9.84 -0.81
CA ALA A 84 -2.07 10.02 -0.36
C ALA A 84 -3.00 10.66 -1.41
N LYS A 85 -2.51 10.87 -2.60
CA LYS A 85 -3.34 11.47 -3.65
C LYS A 85 -4.46 10.56 -4.14
#